data_9eb85583a10133249e5b4dddec3c555a
#
_entry.id   9eb85583a10133249e5b4dddec3c555a
#
_cell.length_a   1.000
_cell.length_b   1.000
_cell.length_c   1.000
_cell.angle_alpha   90.00
_cell.angle_beta   90.00
_cell.angle_gamma   90.00
#
_symmetry.space_group_name_H-M   'P 1'
#
loop_
_entity.id
_entity.type
_entity.pdbx_description
1 polymer ?
#
loop_
_entity_poly.entity_id
_entity_poly.type
_entity_poly.pdbx_seq_one_letter_code
_entity_poly.pdbx_strand_id
1 'polypeptide(L)'
;MATNTAAPDFASLGVSDAIVRTLRSMRVTEPTPIQTAVLRDALAGRDIMGRAPTGSGKTLAFGIPLVQALTGSASKPGRPRGLVIAPTRELADQIADVLADLGAAAGLRVRAFVGGENINRQKLTLVAPVDVAVVTPGRAHDLRRQGLLSLDDVSAAVIDEADELAAMGFLPDVLGLVRATPAQATRMLFSATLDETAENLMAGRAPARHEVSEAVVSVDTMKHLVFRVPDNDAADAVTAWIAARDGRVVLFGNTKHRVTGMAGYLAGQGIRVEALHGDRGQTARRKALADFASGEVPVLVATDVAARGIDVDSLDLVVHVDPPPEAATYVHRSGRTARAGATGTVVTIVRDRQADAVADMLRAAGVNPDVMDVSPGSAALKKWTGARKPPGPARAGRDDAASGDARRSGGARGSGRGAGRRQAKGGSGAPRRGKPAASRPHRPKKKRGKK
;
A
#
# COMPACT_ATOMS: atom_id res chain seq x y z
N MET A 1 1.66 -17.11 46.61
CA MET A 1 2.85 -17.22 45.74
C MET A 1 2.42 -16.89 44.33
N ALA A 2 2.69 -15.69 43.85
CA ALA A 2 2.42 -15.31 42.48
C ALA A 2 3.51 -15.98 41.60
N THR A 3 3.14 -16.98 40.85
CA THR A 3 4.00 -17.56 39.82
C THR A 3 4.26 -16.47 38.77
N ASN A 4 5.46 -15.94 38.82
CA ASN A 4 5.98 -15.05 37.78
C ASN A 4 6.18 -15.90 36.51
N THR A 5 5.09 -16.08 35.73
CA THR A 5 5.16 -16.76 34.45
C THR A 5 5.76 -15.76 33.47
N ALA A 6 7.07 -15.91 33.21
CA ALA A 6 7.73 -15.15 32.14
C ALA A 6 6.90 -15.30 30.84
N ALA A 7 6.75 -14.21 30.09
CA ALA A 7 6.08 -14.26 28.80
C ALA A 7 6.72 -15.34 27.92
N PRO A 8 5.93 -16.15 27.19
CA PRO A 8 6.49 -17.22 26.37
C PRO A 8 7.40 -16.62 25.28
N ASP A 9 8.55 -17.21 25.08
CA ASP A 9 9.44 -16.91 23.96
C ASP A 9 9.09 -17.78 22.73
N PHE A 10 9.67 -17.47 21.58
CA PHE A 10 9.40 -18.20 20.32
C PHE A 10 9.80 -19.69 20.42
N ALA A 11 10.87 -20.03 21.12
CA ALA A 11 11.32 -21.41 21.27
C ALA A 11 10.32 -22.24 22.10
N SER A 12 9.79 -21.68 23.18
CA SER A 12 8.78 -22.33 24.03
C SER A 12 7.42 -22.51 23.30
N LEU A 13 7.18 -21.75 22.21
CA LEU A 13 6.03 -21.90 21.33
C LEU A 13 6.22 -22.97 20.24
N GLY A 14 7.41 -23.59 20.14
CA GLY A 14 7.71 -24.64 19.16
C GLY A 14 8.37 -24.14 17.87
N VAL A 15 8.83 -22.89 17.85
CA VAL A 15 9.57 -22.34 16.71
C VAL A 15 10.99 -22.90 16.69
N SER A 16 11.45 -23.38 15.55
CA SER A 16 12.77 -23.97 15.39
C SER A 16 13.91 -22.97 15.66
N ASP A 17 15.05 -23.45 16.17
CA ASP A 17 16.21 -22.62 16.47
C ASP A 17 16.71 -21.81 15.26
N ALA A 18 16.61 -22.36 14.05
CA ALA A 18 17.01 -21.67 12.83
C ALA A 18 16.14 -20.42 12.61
N ILE A 19 14.83 -20.55 12.77
CA ILE A 19 13.89 -19.43 12.63
C ILE A 19 14.06 -18.43 13.79
N VAL A 20 14.25 -18.92 15.03
CA VAL A 20 14.53 -18.04 16.18
C VAL A 20 15.77 -17.17 15.96
N ARG A 21 16.85 -17.75 15.40
CA ARG A 21 18.04 -16.96 15.03
C ARG A 21 17.74 -15.92 13.96
N THR A 22 16.95 -16.28 12.95
CA THR A 22 16.51 -15.32 11.90
C THR A 22 15.68 -14.19 12.50
N LEU A 23 14.70 -14.49 13.34
CA LEU A 23 13.90 -13.49 14.04
C LEU A 23 14.75 -12.49 14.83
N ARG A 24 15.77 -12.99 15.54
CA ARG A 24 16.72 -12.12 16.27
C ARG A 24 17.50 -11.20 15.32
N SER A 25 17.92 -11.69 14.15
CA SER A 25 18.59 -10.84 13.14
C SER A 25 17.64 -9.77 12.57
N MET A 26 16.34 -10.05 12.51
CA MET A 26 15.29 -9.11 12.16
C MET A 26 14.90 -8.18 13.34
N ARG A 27 15.59 -8.28 14.49
CA ARG A 27 15.31 -7.55 15.74
C ARG A 27 13.93 -7.86 16.35
N VAL A 28 13.40 -9.05 16.07
CA VAL A 28 12.18 -9.58 16.67
C VAL A 28 12.58 -10.56 17.77
N THR A 29 12.47 -10.15 19.04
CA THR A 29 12.93 -10.91 20.19
C THR A 29 11.83 -11.59 20.97
N GLU A 30 10.63 -11.01 20.93
CA GLU A 30 9.46 -11.46 21.70
C GLU A 30 8.25 -11.63 20.78
N PRO A 31 7.42 -12.67 21.00
CA PRO A 31 6.20 -12.84 20.22
C PRO A 31 5.13 -11.83 20.64
N THR A 32 4.42 -11.30 19.66
CA THR A 32 3.23 -10.46 19.89
C THR A 32 2.05 -11.31 20.41
N PRO A 33 1.00 -10.70 20.95
CA PRO A 33 -0.17 -11.44 21.44
C PRO A 33 -0.79 -12.39 20.40
N ILE A 34 -0.94 -11.98 19.13
CA ILE A 34 -1.49 -12.86 18.08
C ILE A 34 -0.53 -14.01 17.76
N GLN A 35 0.78 -13.76 17.75
CA GLN A 35 1.79 -14.81 17.54
C GLN A 35 1.76 -15.83 18.69
N THR A 36 1.70 -15.35 19.94
CA THR A 36 1.57 -16.22 21.11
C THR A 36 0.31 -17.09 21.04
N ALA A 37 -0.79 -16.53 20.60
CA ALA A 37 -2.06 -17.24 20.51
C ALA A 37 -2.06 -18.35 19.46
N VAL A 38 -1.53 -18.07 18.25
CA VAL A 38 -1.72 -18.98 17.10
C VAL A 38 -0.58 -19.97 16.88
N LEU A 39 0.66 -19.65 17.30
CA LEU A 39 1.85 -20.39 16.85
C LEU A 39 1.81 -21.88 17.19
N ARG A 40 1.36 -22.26 18.38
CA ARG A 40 1.32 -23.68 18.79
C ARG A 40 0.40 -24.50 17.87
N ASP A 41 -0.80 -23.99 17.63
CA ASP A 41 -1.78 -24.68 16.79
C ASP A 41 -1.36 -24.70 15.32
N ALA A 42 -0.84 -23.58 14.81
CA ALA A 42 -0.37 -23.45 13.45
C ALA A 42 0.85 -24.35 13.15
N LEU A 43 1.80 -24.45 14.11
CA LEU A 43 2.97 -25.34 14.01
C LEU A 43 2.59 -26.82 14.12
N ALA A 44 1.46 -27.14 14.78
CA ALA A 44 0.88 -28.47 14.79
C ALA A 44 0.12 -28.81 13.50
N GLY A 45 0.11 -27.93 12.50
CA GLY A 45 -0.55 -28.14 11.21
C GLY A 45 -2.09 -28.00 11.25
N ARG A 46 -2.64 -27.36 12.29
CA ARG A 46 -4.08 -27.08 12.36
C ARG A 46 -4.46 -25.91 11.45
N ASP A 47 -5.68 -25.94 10.94
CA ASP A 47 -6.28 -24.78 10.32
C ASP A 47 -6.47 -23.68 11.36
N ILE A 48 -6.22 -22.42 10.97
CA ILE A 48 -6.26 -21.27 11.87
C ILE A 48 -7.25 -20.22 11.35
N MET A 49 -7.99 -19.63 12.28
CA MET A 49 -8.78 -18.43 12.06
C MET A 49 -8.38 -17.41 13.12
N GLY A 50 -7.57 -16.43 12.71
CA GLY A 50 -6.97 -15.42 13.57
C GLY A 50 -7.62 -14.06 13.41
N ARG A 51 -8.18 -13.49 14.49
CA ARG A 51 -8.64 -12.10 14.53
C ARG A 51 -7.60 -11.25 15.24
N ALA A 52 -7.07 -10.26 14.53
CA ALA A 52 -6.19 -9.28 15.11
C ALA A 52 -6.10 -8.03 14.23
N PRO A 53 -5.87 -6.85 14.81
CA PRO A 53 -5.75 -5.60 14.06
C PRO A 53 -4.55 -5.58 13.11
N THR A 54 -4.58 -4.66 12.14
CA THR A 54 -3.41 -4.40 11.28
C THR A 54 -2.25 -3.88 12.13
N GLY A 55 -1.02 -4.38 11.87
CA GLY A 55 0.17 -4.02 12.65
C GLY A 55 0.36 -4.84 13.94
N SER A 56 -0.48 -5.83 14.23
CA SER A 56 -0.35 -6.72 15.39
C SER A 56 0.73 -7.81 15.24
N GLY A 57 1.39 -7.90 14.07
CA GLY A 57 2.38 -8.95 13.78
C GLY A 57 1.80 -10.21 13.11
N LYS A 58 0.63 -10.11 12.45
CA LYS A 58 -0.02 -11.22 11.71
C LYS A 58 0.93 -11.88 10.71
N THR A 59 1.74 -11.11 10.00
CA THR A 59 2.67 -11.63 8.98
C THR A 59 3.63 -12.68 9.55
N LEU A 60 4.18 -12.46 10.72
CA LEU A 60 5.02 -13.46 11.39
C LEU A 60 4.18 -14.58 12.03
N ALA A 61 2.95 -14.30 12.47
CA ALA A 61 2.06 -15.31 13.04
C ALA A 61 1.74 -16.44 12.05
N PHE A 62 1.55 -16.13 10.76
CA PHE A 62 1.40 -17.14 9.71
C PHE A 62 2.71 -17.49 9.00
N GLY A 63 3.65 -16.57 8.92
CA GLY A 63 4.92 -16.75 8.20
C GLY A 63 5.82 -17.78 8.84
N ILE A 64 5.94 -17.76 10.18
CA ILE A 64 6.73 -18.73 10.94
C ILE A 64 6.27 -20.17 10.68
N PRO A 65 4.99 -20.54 10.89
CA PRO A 65 4.54 -21.90 10.63
C PRO A 65 4.62 -22.27 9.14
N LEU A 66 4.33 -21.34 8.23
CA LEU A 66 4.45 -21.57 6.79
C LEU A 66 5.89 -21.92 6.40
N VAL A 67 6.87 -21.12 6.80
CA VAL A 67 8.29 -21.37 6.51
C VAL A 67 8.78 -22.67 7.16
N GLN A 68 8.41 -22.92 8.41
CA GLN A 68 8.80 -24.15 9.10
C GLN A 68 8.23 -25.40 8.43
N ALA A 69 6.97 -25.39 8.00
CA ALA A 69 6.33 -26.50 7.29
C ALA A 69 6.96 -26.79 5.91
N LEU A 70 7.52 -25.79 5.25
CA LEU A 70 8.10 -25.94 3.91
C LEU A 70 9.60 -26.26 3.92
N THR A 71 10.25 -26.20 5.08
CA THR A 71 11.69 -26.48 5.21
C THR A 71 12.00 -27.94 4.89
N GLY A 72 13.13 -28.19 4.20
CA GLY A 72 13.63 -29.55 3.92
C GLY A 72 13.04 -30.24 2.69
N SER A 73 12.19 -29.56 1.91
CA SER A 73 11.68 -30.07 0.63
C SER A 73 11.75 -29.00 -0.47
N ALA A 74 11.66 -29.39 -1.73
CA ALA A 74 11.80 -28.48 -2.88
C ALA A 74 10.50 -28.38 -3.68
N SER A 75 10.25 -27.18 -4.20
CA SER A 75 9.15 -26.92 -5.13
C SER A 75 9.55 -27.23 -6.57
N LYS A 76 8.57 -27.35 -7.46
CA LYS A 76 8.76 -27.47 -8.91
C LYS A 76 8.48 -26.10 -9.58
N PRO A 77 9.03 -25.85 -10.79
CA PRO A 77 8.67 -24.68 -11.57
C PRO A 77 7.16 -24.51 -11.72
N GLY A 78 6.65 -23.30 -11.44
CA GLY A 78 5.23 -22.98 -11.51
C GLY A 78 4.32 -23.70 -10.49
N ARG A 79 4.87 -24.44 -9.53
CA ARG A 79 4.12 -25.24 -8.55
C ARG A 79 4.60 -24.94 -7.11
N PRO A 80 4.19 -23.82 -6.53
CA PRO A 80 4.54 -23.45 -5.16
C PRO A 80 3.88 -24.41 -4.16
N ARG A 81 4.54 -24.61 -3.01
CA ARG A 81 4.00 -25.37 -1.88
C ARG A 81 3.32 -24.49 -0.86
N GLY A 82 3.68 -23.19 -0.82
CA GLY A 82 3.04 -22.17 0.00
C GLY A 82 2.30 -21.15 -0.88
N LEU A 83 1.09 -20.80 -0.47
CA LEU A 83 0.28 -19.76 -1.11
C LEU A 83 -0.12 -18.73 -0.06
N VAL A 84 0.12 -17.44 -0.33
CA VAL A 84 -0.40 -16.34 0.50
C VAL A 84 -1.22 -15.43 -0.40
N ILE A 85 -2.47 -15.17 -0.03
CA ILE A 85 -3.41 -14.33 -0.77
C ILE A 85 -3.55 -13.02 0.00
N ALA A 86 -3.25 -11.89 -0.66
CA ALA A 86 -3.32 -10.56 -0.09
C ALA A 86 -4.17 -9.62 -0.97
N PRO A 87 -4.90 -8.65 -0.39
CA PRO A 87 -5.80 -7.76 -1.12
C PRO A 87 -5.08 -6.78 -2.04
N THR A 88 -3.93 -6.28 -1.63
CA THR A 88 -3.20 -5.22 -2.34
C THR A 88 -1.82 -5.67 -2.77
N ARG A 89 -1.28 -4.98 -3.78
CA ARG A 89 0.07 -5.23 -4.32
C ARG A 89 1.14 -4.93 -3.29
N GLU A 90 0.95 -3.85 -2.56
CA GLU A 90 1.87 -3.35 -1.55
C GLU A 90 1.97 -4.34 -0.39
N LEU A 91 0.83 -4.82 0.11
CA LEU A 91 0.82 -5.82 1.17
C LEU A 91 1.43 -7.15 0.69
N ALA A 92 1.15 -7.57 -0.55
CA ALA A 92 1.77 -8.77 -1.11
C ALA A 92 3.30 -8.64 -1.24
N ASP A 93 3.81 -7.47 -1.64
CA ASP A 93 5.24 -7.20 -1.70
C ASP A 93 5.86 -7.23 -0.27
N GLN A 94 5.26 -6.57 0.71
CA GLN A 94 5.73 -6.55 2.10
C GLN A 94 5.74 -7.95 2.72
N ILE A 95 4.65 -8.72 2.53
CA ILE A 95 4.60 -10.11 2.99
C ILE A 95 5.72 -10.92 2.33
N ALA A 96 5.94 -10.75 1.02
CA ALA A 96 6.98 -11.49 0.31
C ALA A 96 8.38 -11.15 0.82
N ASP A 97 8.66 -9.89 1.14
CA ASP A 97 9.94 -9.45 1.70
C ASP A 97 10.17 -10.06 3.10
N VAL A 98 9.19 -9.95 4.00
CA VAL A 98 9.28 -10.56 5.35
C VAL A 98 9.45 -12.07 5.29
N LEU A 99 8.70 -12.76 4.41
CA LEU A 99 8.81 -14.22 4.26
C LEU A 99 10.11 -14.63 3.56
N ALA A 100 10.67 -13.80 2.68
CA ALA A 100 11.97 -14.05 2.05
C ALA A 100 13.09 -13.99 3.09
N ASP A 101 13.08 -12.97 3.96
CA ASP A 101 14.03 -12.84 5.05
C ASP A 101 13.91 -14.02 6.03
N LEU A 102 12.68 -14.37 6.42
CA LEU A 102 12.39 -15.47 7.33
C LEU A 102 12.80 -16.83 6.75
N GLY A 103 12.57 -17.04 5.45
CA GLY A 103 12.85 -18.28 4.74
C GLY A 103 14.30 -18.41 4.23
N ALA A 104 15.11 -17.34 4.29
CA ALA A 104 16.45 -17.31 3.72
C ALA A 104 17.36 -18.41 4.27
N ALA A 105 17.36 -18.62 5.60
CA ALA A 105 18.14 -19.65 6.26
C ALA A 105 17.70 -21.08 5.88
N ALA A 106 16.45 -21.27 5.45
CA ALA A 106 15.92 -22.54 4.96
C ALA A 106 16.06 -22.71 3.42
N GLY A 107 16.67 -21.73 2.73
CA GLY A 107 16.84 -21.73 1.29
C GLY A 107 15.54 -21.57 0.49
N LEU A 108 14.45 -21.12 1.13
CA LEU A 108 13.15 -20.98 0.47
C LEU A 108 13.13 -19.75 -0.44
N ARG A 109 12.55 -19.92 -1.62
CA ARG A 109 12.32 -18.85 -2.58
C ARG A 109 10.89 -18.34 -2.47
N VAL A 110 10.74 -17.12 -1.96
CA VAL A 110 9.47 -16.40 -1.85
C VAL A 110 9.39 -15.37 -2.96
N ARG A 111 8.23 -15.25 -3.63
CA ARG A 111 8.02 -14.23 -4.68
C ARG A 111 6.59 -13.72 -4.65
N ALA A 112 6.45 -12.40 -4.85
CA ALA A 112 5.15 -11.77 -5.07
C ALA A 112 4.76 -11.83 -6.55
N PHE A 113 3.48 -12.13 -6.80
CA PHE A 113 2.85 -12.10 -8.13
C PHE A 113 1.63 -11.20 -8.07
N VAL A 114 1.80 -9.96 -8.52
CA VAL A 114 0.82 -8.90 -8.35
C VAL A 114 0.40 -8.29 -9.69
N GLY A 115 -0.84 -7.78 -9.74
CA GLY A 115 -1.35 -7.06 -10.89
C GLY A 115 -0.58 -5.75 -11.15
N GLY A 116 -0.68 -5.20 -12.38
CA GLY A 116 -0.02 -3.93 -12.73
C GLY A 116 1.48 -4.00 -12.95
N GLU A 117 2.11 -5.14 -12.69
CA GLU A 117 3.47 -5.44 -13.11
C GLU A 117 3.52 -6.14 -14.47
N ASN A 118 4.69 -6.10 -15.11
CA ASN A 118 4.92 -6.78 -16.38
C ASN A 118 4.77 -8.31 -16.19
N ILE A 119 3.73 -8.87 -16.77
CA ILE A 119 3.44 -10.31 -16.66
C ILE A 119 4.57 -11.18 -17.20
N ASN A 120 5.31 -10.74 -18.23
CA ASN A 120 6.42 -11.51 -18.79
C ASN A 120 7.58 -11.68 -17.81
N ARG A 121 7.82 -10.67 -16.96
CA ARG A 121 8.80 -10.81 -15.86
C ARG A 121 8.36 -11.87 -14.86
N GLN A 122 7.09 -11.89 -14.49
CA GLN A 122 6.55 -12.86 -13.54
C GLN A 122 6.52 -14.28 -14.14
N LYS A 123 6.25 -14.41 -15.46
CA LYS A 123 6.41 -15.68 -16.18
C LYS A 123 7.85 -16.23 -16.09
N LEU A 124 8.83 -15.39 -16.34
CA LEU A 124 10.25 -15.78 -16.23
C LEU A 124 10.62 -16.21 -14.79
N THR A 125 10.03 -15.58 -13.79
CA THR A 125 10.24 -15.97 -12.39
C THR A 125 9.74 -17.38 -12.09
N LEU A 126 8.61 -17.80 -12.72
CA LEU A 126 8.00 -19.11 -12.54
C LEU A 126 8.69 -20.25 -13.30
N VAL A 127 9.62 -19.94 -14.20
CA VAL A 127 10.48 -20.95 -14.86
C VAL A 127 11.39 -21.65 -13.86
N ALA A 128 11.75 -20.99 -12.79
CA ALA A 128 12.49 -21.58 -11.69
C ALA A 128 11.53 -21.89 -10.51
N PRO A 129 11.87 -22.86 -9.63
CA PRO A 129 11.07 -23.18 -8.46
C PRO A 129 10.84 -21.94 -7.59
N VAL A 130 9.61 -21.74 -7.12
CA VAL A 130 9.20 -20.76 -6.11
C VAL A 130 8.50 -21.57 -5.02
N ASP A 131 8.95 -21.43 -3.76
CA ASP A 131 8.40 -22.21 -2.65
C ASP A 131 7.14 -21.56 -2.09
N VAL A 132 7.14 -20.26 -1.97
CA VAL A 132 5.97 -19.49 -1.53
C VAL A 132 5.62 -18.44 -2.59
N ALA A 133 4.40 -18.54 -3.11
CA ALA A 133 3.80 -17.52 -3.96
C ALA A 133 2.90 -16.62 -3.12
N VAL A 134 3.25 -15.34 -3.02
CA VAL A 134 2.40 -14.30 -2.44
C VAL A 134 1.66 -13.61 -3.58
N VAL A 135 0.33 -13.62 -3.55
CA VAL A 135 -0.45 -13.26 -4.75
C VAL A 135 -1.54 -12.25 -4.47
N THR A 136 -1.83 -11.39 -5.44
CA THR A 136 -3.15 -10.73 -5.50
C THR A 136 -4.10 -11.60 -6.33
N PRO A 137 -5.41 -11.69 -5.95
CA PRO A 137 -6.34 -12.65 -6.54
C PRO A 137 -6.39 -12.66 -8.06
N GLY A 138 -6.61 -11.48 -8.68
CA GLY A 138 -6.73 -11.38 -10.13
C GLY A 138 -5.48 -11.84 -10.88
N ARG A 139 -4.26 -11.56 -10.37
CA ARG A 139 -3.01 -12.01 -11.00
C ARG A 139 -2.80 -13.51 -10.84
N ALA A 140 -3.16 -14.10 -9.71
CA ALA A 140 -3.10 -15.53 -9.52
C ALA A 140 -3.98 -16.26 -10.54
N HIS A 141 -5.20 -15.78 -10.76
CA HIS A 141 -6.10 -16.32 -11.79
C HIS A 141 -5.53 -16.15 -13.20
N ASP A 142 -4.91 -15.01 -13.52
CA ASP A 142 -4.28 -14.80 -14.83
C ASP A 142 -3.16 -15.83 -15.09
N LEU A 143 -2.29 -16.03 -14.12
CA LEU A 143 -1.19 -17.00 -14.24
C LEU A 143 -1.70 -18.44 -14.32
N ARG A 144 -2.76 -18.79 -13.56
CA ARG A 144 -3.40 -20.10 -13.63
C ARG A 144 -4.08 -20.35 -14.98
N ARG A 145 -4.85 -19.40 -15.51
CA ARG A 145 -5.49 -19.52 -16.84
C ARG A 145 -4.47 -19.70 -17.95
N GLN A 146 -3.27 -19.17 -17.81
CA GLN A 146 -2.17 -19.33 -18.75
C GLN A 146 -1.36 -20.62 -18.52
N GLY A 147 -1.73 -21.47 -17.57
CA GLY A 147 -1.02 -22.71 -17.23
C GLY A 147 0.37 -22.51 -16.62
N LEU A 148 0.67 -21.30 -16.14
CA LEU A 148 1.98 -20.93 -15.57
C LEU A 148 2.06 -21.14 -14.06
N LEU A 149 0.94 -21.18 -13.39
CA LEU A 149 0.81 -21.40 -11.95
C LEU A 149 -0.20 -22.52 -11.69
N SER A 150 0.27 -23.62 -11.11
CA SER A 150 -0.58 -24.68 -10.54
C SER A 150 -0.55 -24.60 -9.02
N LEU A 151 -1.70 -24.79 -8.39
CA LEU A 151 -1.84 -24.85 -6.93
C LEU A 151 -1.95 -26.26 -6.38
N ASP A 152 -1.75 -27.31 -7.22
CA ASP A 152 -1.94 -28.71 -6.84
C ASP A 152 -0.93 -29.23 -5.80
N ASP A 153 0.25 -28.57 -5.69
CA ASP A 153 1.29 -28.94 -4.73
C ASP A 153 1.26 -28.05 -3.47
N VAL A 154 0.26 -27.17 -3.34
CA VAL A 154 0.13 -26.29 -2.14
C VAL A 154 -0.19 -27.17 -0.92
N SER A 155 0.70 -27.09 0.08
CA SER A 155 0.53 -27.75 1.38
C SER A 155 0.04 -26.81 2.47
N ALA A 156 0.24 -25.50 2.31
CA ALA A 156 -0.27 -24.49 3.22
C ALA A 156 -0.73 -23.24 2.45
N ALA A 157 -1.93 -22.75 2.75
CA ALA A 157 -2.53 -21.56 2.17
C ALA A 157 -2.89 -20.56 3.25
N VAL A 158 -2.52 -19.30 3.05
CA VAL A 158 -2.83 -18.18 3.93
C VAL A 158 -3.73 -17.19 3.19
N ILE A 159 -4.74 -16.70 3.88
CA ILE A 159 -5.61 -15.60 3.44
C ILE A 159 -5.40 -14.48 4.45
N ASP A 160 -4.76 -13.41 4.02
CA ASP A 160 -4.51 -12.25 4.89
C ASP A 160 -5.44 -11.09 4.53
N GLU A 161 -5.89 -10.34 5.55
CA GLU A 161 -6.87 -9.26 5.47
C GLU A 161 -8.14 -9.68 4.70
N ALA A 162 -8.79 -10.76 5.20
CA ALA A 162 -9.95 -11.38 4.54
C ALA A 162 -11.15 -10.43 4.42
N ASP A 163 -11.40 -9.59 5.42
CA ASP A 163 -12.41 -8.54 5.42
C ASP A 163 -12.14 -7.50 4.29
N GLU A 164 -10.88 -7.17 4.06
CA GLU A 164 -10.48 -6.26 3.01
C GLU A 164 -10.64 -6.88 1.62
N LEU A 165 -10.26 -8.15 1.46
CA LEU A 165 -10.50 -8.90 0.23
C LEU A 165 -11.99 -8.93 -0.13
N ALA A 166 -12.86 -9.07 0.87
CA ALA A 166 -14.30 -9.01 0.68
C ALA A 166 -14.80 -7.62 0.32
N ALA A 167 -14.37 -6.59 1.04
CA ALA A 167 -14.74 -5.20 0.78
C ALA A 167 -14.33 -4.73 -0.63
N MET A 168 -13.24 -5.29 -1.17
CA MET A 168 -12.79 -5.04 -2.55
C MET A 168 -13.50 -5.90 -3.60
N GLY A 169 -14.42 -6.78 -3.21
CA GLY A 169 -15.16 -7.66 -4.12
C GLY A 169 -14.38 -8.88 -4.62
N PHE A 170 -13.25 -9.22 -4.01
CA PHE A 170 -12.41 -10.36 -4.43
C PHE A 170 -12.84 -11.71 -3.84
N LEU A 171 -13.91 -11.76 -3.05
CA LEU A 171 -14.36 -13.00 -2.41
C LEU A 171 -14.54 -14.18 -3.39
N PRO A 172 -15.19 -14.01 -4.57
CA PRO A 172 -15.31 -15.10 -5.55
C PRO A 172 -13.94 -15.59 -6.06
N ASP A 173 -13.01 -14.66 -6.30
CA ASP A 173 -11.66 -14.99 -6.76
C ASP A 173 -10.88 -15.76 -5.69
N VAL A 174 -10.92 -15.30 -4.43
CA VAL A 174 -10.27 -15.97 -3.30
C VAL A 174 -10.82 -17.38 -3.10
N LEU A 175 -12.14 -17.56 -3.13
CA LEU A 175 -12.78 -18.88 -3.08
C LEU A 175 -12.32 -19.78 -4.22
N GLY A 176 -12.18 -19.24 -5.43
CA GLY A 176 -11.68 -19.97 -6.59
C GLY A 176 -10.22 -20.44 -6.43
N LEU A 177 -9.37 -19.60 -5.81
CA LEU A 177 -7.99 -19.98 -5.50
C LEU A 177 -7.92 -21.05 -4.41
N VAL A 178 -8.66 -20.85 -3.33
CA VAL A 178 -8.68 -21.77 -2.18
C VAL A 178 -9.21 -23.16 -2.56
N ARG A 179 -10.25 -23.23 -3.39
CA ARG A 179 -10.79 -24.50 -3.92
C ARG A 179 -9.82 -25.21 -4.86
N ALA A 180 -8.88 -24.49 -5.43
CA ALA A 180 -7.87 -25.06 -6.31
C ALA A 180 -6.64 -25.59 -5.55
N THR A 181 -6.54 -25.38 -4.25
CA THR A 181 -5.54 -26.03 -3.40
C THR A 181 -6.03 -27.41 -2.95
N PRO A 182 -5.12 -28.36 -2.67
CA PRO A 182 -5.49 -29.67 -2.14
C PRO A 182 -6.34 -29.58 -0.87
N ALA A 183 -7.30 -30.49 -0.70
CA ALA A 183 -8.19 -30.49 0.47
C ALA A 183 -7.43 -30.64 1.81
N GLN A 184 -6.31 -31.36 1.79
CA GLN A 184 -5.45 -31.57 2.96
C GLN A 184 -4.49 -30.41 3.24
N ALA A 185 -4.38 -29.40 2.35
CA ALA A 185 -3.54 -28.24 2.60
C ALA A 185 -4.03 -27.49 3.85
N THR A 186 -3.13 -27.19 4.77
CA THR A 186 -3.44 -26.36 5.93
C THR A 186 -3.91 -24.98 5.48
N ARG A 187 -4.95 -24.45 6.12
CA ARG A 187 -5.47 -23.12 5.81
C ARG A 187 -5.40 -22.20 7.01
N MET A 188 -4.81 -21.04 6.82
CA MET A 188 -4.72 -20.00 7.85
C MET A 188 -5.41 -18.73 7.31
N LEU A 189 -6.39 -18.21 8.03
CA LEU A 189 -7.10 -17.00 7.70
C LEU A 189 -6.85 -15.96 8.79
N PHE A 190 -6.49 -14.75 8.35
CA PHE A 190 -6.30 -13.60 9.24
C PHE A 190 -7.15 -12.43 8.77
N SER A 191 -7.81 -11.78 9.72
CA SER A 191 -8.71 -10.65 9.46
C SER A 191 -8.80 -9.74 10.68
N ALA A 192 -9.22 -8.49 10.51
CA ALA A 192 -9.60 -7.63 11.61
C ALA A 192 -11.00 -7.98 12.16
N THR A 193 -11.84 -8.62 11.34
CA THR A 193 -13.17 -9.11 11.72
C THR A 193 -13.31 -10.60 11.39
N LEU A 194 -14.04 -11.35 12.22
CA LEU A 194 -14.45 -12.74 11.92
C LEU A 194 -15.96 -12.75 11.68
N ASP A 195 -16.35 -12.32 10.51
CA ASP A 195 -17.73 -12.26 10.04
C ASP A 195 -18.11 -13.49 9.17
N GLU A 196 -19.29 -13.43 8.58
CA GLU A 196 -19.78 -14.47 7.67
C GLU A 196 -18.81 -14.72 6.47
N THR A 197 -18.06 -13.71 6.07
CA THR A 197 -17.06 -13.83 5.01
C THR A 197 -15.92 -14.76 5.40
N ALA A 198 -15.39 -14.59 6.61
CA ALA A 198 -14.33 -15.43 7.15
C ALA A 198 -14.81 -16.87 7.30
N GLU A 199 -16.07 -17.06 7.79
CA GLU A 199 -16.70 -18.39 7.89
C GLU A 199 -16.83 -19.07 6.52
N ASN A 200 -17.27 -18.34 5.50
CA ASN A 200 -17.42 -18.85 4.15
C ASN A 200 -16.07 -19.28 3.54
N LEU A 201 -14.99 -18.57 3.80
CA LEU A 201 -13.64 -18.91 3.34
C LEU A 201 -13.08 -20.16 4.04
N MET A 202 -13.55 -20.48 5.24
CA MET A 202 -13.18 -21.64 6.04
C MET A 202 -14.24 -22.74 6.02
N ALA A 203 -15.27 -22.62 5.18
CA ALA A 203 -16.37 -23.59 5.12
C ALA A 203 -15.87 -25.03 4.92
N GLY A 204 -16.46 -25.96 5.70
CA GLY A 204 -16.09 -27.38 5.69
C GLY A 204 -14.81 -27.73 6.45
N ARG A 205 -14.27 -26.76 7.23
CA ARG A 205 -13.09 -26.94 8.09
C ARG A 205 -13.43 -26.69 9.56
N ALA A 206 -12.58 -27.15 10.47
CA ALA A 206 -12.69 -26.91 11.91
C ALA A 206 -11.44 -26.16 12.42
N PRO A 207 -11.30 -24.86 12.08
CA PRO A 207 -10.12 -24.09 12.44
C PRO A 207 -10.03 -23.87 13.96
N ALA A 208 -8.79 -23.81 14.47
CA ALA A 208 -8.54 -23.21 15.76
C ALA A 208 -8.78 -21.70 15.66
N ARG A 209 -9.68 -21.19 16.50
CA ARG A 209 -10.03 -19.77 16.52
C ARG A 209 -9.24 -19.05 17.58
N HIS A 210 -8.59 -18.00 17.17
CA HIS A 210 -7.81 -17.14 18.06
C HIS A 210 -8.22 -15.70 17.84
N GLU A 211 -8.78 -15.11 18.87
CA GLU A 211 -9.14 -13.70 18.86
C GLU A 211 -8.23 -12.97 19.84
N VAL A 212 -7.38 -12.13 19.27
CA VAL A 212 -6.71 -11.13 20.07
C VAL A 212 -7.52 -9.86 19.89
N SER A 213 -8.34 -9.61 20.90
CA SER A 213 -8.89 -8.28 21.05
C SER A 213 -7.70 -7.35 21.05
N GLU A 214 -7.79 -6.25 20.35
CA GLU A 214 -6.96 -5.13 20.70
C GLU A 214 -7.02 -5.06 22.24
N ALA A 215 -5.88 -5.29 22.93
CA ALA A 215 -5.63 -4.37 24.00
C ALA A 215 -5.71 -3.05 23.27
N VAL A 216 -6.91 -2.54 23.26
CA VAL A 216 -7.39 -1.43 22.47
C VAL A 216 -6.17 -0.62 22.07
N VAL A 217 -5.71 -0.62 20.75
CA VAL A 217 -5.30 0.67 20.24
C VAL A 217 -6.58 1.44 20.43
N SER A 218 -6.78 1.80 21.68
CA SER A 218 -8.02 2.31 22.15
C SER A 218 -8.16 3.57 21.35
N VAL A 219 -9.34 3.73 20.75
CA VAL A 219 -9.82 5.05 20.43
C VAL A 219 -9.35 6.04 21.50
N ASP A 220 -9.16 5.61 22.72
CA ASP A 220 -8.63 6.31 23.90
C ASP A 220 -7.11 6.65 23.85
N THR A 221 -6.27 5.95 23.07
CA THR A 221 -4.84 6.33 22.90
C THR A 221 -4.63 7.27 21.72
N MET A 222 -5.66 7.47 20.91
CA MET A 222 -5.64 8.41 19.79
C MET A 222 -6.40 9.68 20.14
N LYS A 223 -5.84 10.81 19.77
CA LYS A 223 -6.58 12.07 19.80
C LYS A 223 -7.33 12.23 18.48
N HIS A 224 -8.65 12.20 18.55
CA HIS A 224 -9.52 12.41 17.39
C HIS A 224 -10.00 13.86 17.34
N LEU A 225 -9.79 14.49 16.20
CA LEU A 225 -10.11 15.90 15.97
C LEU A 225 -10.96 16.04 14.71
N VAL A 226 -11.97 16.88 14.78
CA VAL A 226 -12.75 17.34 13.64
C VAL A 226 -12.45 18.82 13.43
N PHE A 227 -11.86 19.15 12.29
CA PHE A 227 -11.60 20.52 11.87
C PHE A 227 -12.67 20.98 10.89
N ARG A 228 -13.56 21.86 11.35
CA ARG A 228 -14.61 22.43 10.50
C ARG A 228 -14.06 23.58 9.69
N VAL A 229 -14.43 23.60 8.42
CA VAL A 229 -14.07 24.66 7.45
C VAL A 229 -15.28 24.97 6.58
N PRO A 230 -15.44 26.21 6.08
CA PRO A 230 -16.63 26.59 5.34
C PRO A 230 -16.77 25.87 3.98
N ASP A 231 -15.66 25.71 3.25
CA ASP A 231 -15.68 25.24 1.86
C ASP A 231 -14.44 24.41 1.48
N ASN A 232 -14.33 24.09 0.20
CA ASN A 232 -13.21 23.31 -0.33
C ASN A 232 -11.89 24.10 -0.35
N ASP A 233 -11.94 25.39 -0.64
CA ASP A 233 -10.73 26.24 -0.73
C ASP A 233 -10.11 26.40 0.66
N ALA A 234 -10.94 26.60 1.68
CA ALA A 234 -10.51 26.61 3.07
C ALA A 234 -9.94 25.25 3.51
N ALA A 235 -10.57 24.16 3.11
CA ALA A 235 -10.08 22.79 3.37
C ALA A 235 -8.69 22.57 2.76
N ASP A 236 -8.49 22.97 1.51
CA ASP A 236 -7.22 22.81 0.82
C ASP A 236 -6.13 23.70 1.43
N ALA A 237 -6.47 24.93 1.80
CA ALA A 237 -5.55 25.84 2.47
C ALA A 237 -5.14 25.33 3.88
N VAL A 238 -6.08 24.81 4.68
CA VAL A 238 -5.80 24.19 5.98
C VAL A 238 -4.92 22.95 5.79
N THR A 239 -5.22 22.12 4.79
CA THR A 239 -4.41 20.94 4.46
C THR A 239 -2.97 21.31 4.10
N ALA A 240 -2.76 22.39 3.33
CA ALA A 240 -1.42 22.86 2.99
C ALA A 240 -0.63 23.32 4.22
N TRP A 241 -1.29 23.97 5.19
CA TRP A 241 -0.64 24.34 6.44
C TRP A 241 -0.25 23.11 7.28
N ILE A 242 -1.10 22.08 7.33
CA ILE A 242 -0.78 20.80 8.00
C ILE A 242 0.38 20.12 7.28
N ALA A 243 0.34 20.07 5.96
CA ALA A 243 1.36 19.41 5.14
C ALA A 243 2.75 20.07 5.22
N ALA A 244 2.81 21.37 5.58
CA ALA A 244 4.04 22.11 5.78
C ALA A 244 4.67 21.94 7.17
N ARG A 245 4.11 21.04 8.02
CA ARG A 245 4.65 20.69 9.34
C ARG A 245 6.02 20.00 9.25
N ASP A 246 6.73 19.95 10.37
CA ASP A 246 7.86 19.02 10.50
C ASP A 246 7.35 17.59 10.70
N GLY A 247 8.08 16.62 10.18
CA GLY A 247 7.74 15.20 10.28
C GLY A 247 6.83 14.72 9.14
N ARG A 248 6.54 13.41 9.17
CA ARG A 248 5.76 12.73 8.13
C ARG A 248 4.27 12.83 8.40
N VAL A 249 3.48 12.94 7.33
CA VAL A 249 2.02 12.92 7.40
C VAL A 249 1.41 12.20 6.20
N VAL A 250 0.41 11.36 6.47
CA VAL A 250 -0.45 10.77 5.43
C VAL A 250 -1.76 11.54 5.36
N LEU A 251 -2.11 11.95 4.15
CA LEU A 251 -3.32 12.68 3.81
C LEU A 251 -4.24 11.75 2.99
N PHE A 252 -5.41 11.42 3.52
CA PHE A 252 -6.35 10.54 2.85
C PHE A 252 -7.38 11.30 2.03
N GLY A 253 -7.49 10.98 0.73
CA GLY A 253 -8.57 11.43 -0.16
C GLY A 253 -9.41 10.27 -0.66
N ASN A 254 -10.71 10.50 -0.86
CA ASN A 254 -11.64 9.43 -1.25
C ASN A 254 -11.48 8.95 -2.69
N THR A 255 -10.94 9.76 -3.59
CA THR A 255 -10.80 9.43 -5.00
C THR A 255 -9.39 9.69 -5.54
N LYS A 256 -8.99 8.94 -6.57
CA LYS A 256 -7.71 9.15 -7.26
C LYS A 256 -7.56 10.57 -7.81
N HIS A 257 -8.66 11.16 -8.28
CA HIS A 257 -8.68 12.53 -8.81
C HIS A 257 -8.39 13.54 -7.69
N ARG A 258 -9.04 13.37 -6.53
CA ARG A 258 -8.80 14.20 -5.34
C ARG A 258 -7.34 14.09 -4.86
N VAL A 259 -6.80 12.88 -4.81
CA VAL A 259 -5.41 12.62 -4.41
C VAL A 259 -4.42 13.30 -5.36
N THR A 260 -4.62 13.16 -6.68
CA THR A 260 -3.76 13.81 -7.68
C THR A 260 -3.86 15.33 -7.60
N GLY A 261 -5.09 15.87 -7.49
CA GLY A 261 -5.33 17.31 -7.38
C GLY A 261 -4.70 17.92 -6.12
N MET A 262 -4.88 17.26 -4.96
CA MET A 262 -4.29 17.70 -3.71
C MET A 262 -2.75 17.64 -3.76
N ALA A 263 -2.15 16.59 -4.28
CA ALA A 263 -0.70 16.52 -4.41
C ALA A 263 -0.16 17.63 -5.33
N GLY A 264 -0.83 17.91 -6.45
CA GLY A 264 -0.49 19.03 -7.33
C GLY A 264 -0.62 20.38 -6.64
N TYR A 265 -1.68 20.60 -5.88
CA TYR A 265 -1.88 21.82 -5.09
C TYR A 265 -0.75 22.01 -4.06
N LEU A 266 -0.42 20.98 -3.28
CA LEU A 266 0.65 21.02 -2.28
C LEU A 266 2.02 21.26 -2.90
N ALA A 267 2.33 20.60 -4.04
CA ALA A 267 3.56 20.84 -4.79
C ALA A 267 3.64 22.31 -5.26
N GLY A 268 2.52 22.88 -5.73
CA GLY A 268 2.43 24.30 -6.07
C GLY A 268 2.66 25.24 -4.89
N GLN A 269 2.43 24.79 -3.66
CA GLN A 269 2.76 25.49 -2.43
C GLN A 269 4.20 25.28 -1.95
N GLY A 270 5.04 24.59 -2.74
CA GLY A 270 6.44 24.33 -2.40
C GLY A 270 6.65 23.16 -1.42
N ILE A 271 5.65 22.31 -1.23
CA ILE A 271 5.71 21.17 -0.32
C ILE A 271 6.15 19.92 -1.11
N ARG A 272 7.15 19.20 -0.59
CA ARG A 272 7.54 17.89 -1.14
C ARG A 272 6.48 16.85 -0.81
N VAL A 273 5.84 16.32 -1.84
CA VAL A 273 4.67 15.43 -1.72
C VAL A 273 4.66 14.39 -2.81
N GLU A 274 4.25 13.18 -2.46
CA GLU A 274 3.94 12.12 -3.42
C GLU A 274 2.46 11.73 -3.35
N ALA A 275 1.92 11.35 -4.52
CA ALA A 275 0.57 10.82 -4.63
C ALA A 275 0.59 9.30 -4.73
N LEU A 276 -0.31 8.62 -4.03
CA LEU A 276 -0.43 7.16 -4.06
C LEU A 276 -1.86 6.75 -4.39
N HIS A 277 -2.10 6.23 -5.60
CA HIS A 277 -3.41 5.76 -6.08
C HIS A 277 -3.26 4.69 -7.17
N GLY A 278 -4.36 4.00 -7.50
CA GLY A 278 -4.36 2.82 -8.36
C GLY A 278 -3.82 3.01 -9.79
N ASP A 279 -3.88 4.23 -10.34
CA ASP A 279 -3.43 4.49 -11.72
C ASP A 279 -1.90 4.67 -11.84
N ARG A 280 -1.18 4.75 -10.73
CA ARG A 280 0.29 4.78 -10.75
C ARG A 280 0.86 3.37 -10.95
N GLY A 281 1.85 3.25 -11.83
CA GLY A 281 2.58 2.00 -12.04
C GLY A 281 3.28 1.51 -10.76
N GLN A 282 3.43 0.20 -10.58
CA GLN A 282 3.94 -0.39 -9.34
C GLN A 282 5.34 0.15 -8.94
N THR A 283 6.23 0.34 -9.92
CA THR A 283 7.57 0.91 -9.66
C THR A 283 7.49 2.32 -9.06
N ALA A 284 6.60 3.17 -9.59
CA ALA A 284 6.40 4.52 -9.06
C ALA A 284 5.79 4.50 -7.65
N ARG A 285 4.89 3.55 -7.37
CA ARG A 285 4.29 3.38 -6.05
C ARG A 285 5.30 2.92 -5.00
N ARG A 286 6.12 1.91 -5.34
CA ARG A 286 7.23 1.45 -4.47
C ARG A 286 8.22 2.59 -4.17
N LYS A 287 8.57 3.39 -5.21
CA LYS A 287 9.43 4.56 -5.01
C LYS A 287 8.80 5.57 -4.07
N ALA A 288 7.55 5.97 -4.29
CA ALA A 288 6.83 6.92 -3.44
C ALA A 288 6.78 6.47 -1.97
N LEU A 289 6.55 5.17 -1.74
CA LEU A 289 6.55 4.60 -0.39
C LEU A 289 7.95 4.59 0.24
N ALA A 290 8.98 4.24 -0.52
CA ALA A 290 10.36 4.26 -0.05
C ALA A 290 10.84 5.68 0.30
N ASP A 291 10.54 6.67 -0.56
CA ASP A 291 10.87 8.07 -0.35
C ASP A 291 10.12 8.64 0.89
N PHE A 292 8.87 8.21 1.09
CA PHE A 292 8.10 8.57 2.28
C PHE A 292 8.62 7.88 3.56
N ALA A 293 8.96 6.60 3.49
CA ALA A 293 9.50 5.86 4.62
C ALA A 293 10.86 6.41 5.07
N SER A 294 11.73 6.79 4.14
CA SER A 294 13.03 7.42 4.43
C SER A 294 12.93 8.87 4.93
N GLY A 295 11.74 9.51 4.76
CA GLY A 295 11.53 10.94 5.07
C GLY A 295 12.05 11.89 3.98
N GLU A 296 12.54 11.38 2.84
CA GLU A 296 12.89 12.21 1.69
C GLU A 296 11.67 13.00 1.20
N VAL A 297 10.50 12.38 1.20
CA VAL A 297 9.21 13.03 0.94
C VAL A 297 8.36 12.96 2.21
N PRO A 298 8.14 14.09 2.92
CA PRO A 298 7.44 14.07 4.21
C PRO A 298 5.92 13.92 4.09
N VAL A 299 5.34 14.14 2.92
CA VAL A 299 3.88 14.14 2.71
C VAL A 299 3.48 13.09 1.69
N LEU A 300 2.58 12.20 2.08
CA LEU A 300 1.96 11.23 1.20
C LEU A 300 0.47 11.51 1.10
N VAL A 301 -0.04 11.75 -0.11
CA VAL A 301 -1.49 11.83 -0.37
C VAL A 301 -1.95 10.51 -0.98
N ALA A 302 -2.90 9.84 -0.35
CA ALA A 302 -3.25 8.48 -0.74
C ALA A 302 -4.76 8.23 -0.77
N THR A 303 -5.19 7.30 -1.64
CA THR A 303 -6.52 6.68 -1.53
C THR A 303 -6.46 5.49 -0.57
N ASP A 304 -7.61 5.09 -0.01
CA ASP A 304 -7.72 3.93 0.89
C ASP A 304 -7.06 2.68 0.33
N VAL A 305 -7.45 2.28 -0.88
CA VAL A 305 -6.94 1.08 -1.54
C VAL A 305 -5.42 1.12 -1.71
N ALA A 306 -4.86 2.28 -1.97
CA ALA A 306 -3.43 2.43 -2.20
C ALA A 306 -2.62 2.59 -0.90
N ALA A 307 -3.25 3.10 0.15
CA ALA A 307 -2.66 3.26 1.47
C ALA A 307 -2.76 2.00 2.35
N ARG A 308 -3.60 1.04 1.96
CA ARG A 308 -3.71 -0.25 2.62
C ARG A 308 -2.41 -1.02 2.48
N GLY A 309 -1.95 -1.64 3.56
CA GLY A 309 -0.67 -2.34 3.58
C GLY A 309 0.56 -1.42 3.62
N ILE A 310 0.40 -0.10 3.74
CA ILE A 310 1.56 0.77 4.00
C ILE A 310 2.04 0.48 5.42
N ASP A 311 3.18 -0.17 5.51
CA ASP A 311 3.92 -0.28 6.76
C ASP A 311 4.83 0.94 6.87
N VAL A 312 4.27 2.01 7.40
CA VAL A 312 5.05 3.19 7.79
C VAL A 312 4.95 3.28 9.30
N ASP A 313 6.03 2.87 9.94
CA ASP A 313 6.14 2.94 11.39
C ASP A 313 5.98 4.37 11.89
N SER A 314 5.19 4.50 12.95
CA SER A 314 5.14 5.68 13.82
C SER A 314 4.77 6.99 13.14
N LEU A 315 3.64 7.03 12.41
CA LEU A 315 3.02 8.30 12.07
C LEU A 315 2.41 8.89 13.34
N ASP A 316 2.77 10.11 13.66
CA ASP A 316 2.18 10.86 14.76
C ASP A 316 0.88 11.58 14.33
N LEU A 317 0.66 11.73 13.03
CA LEU A 317 -0.51 12.40 12.46
C LEU A 317 -1.04 11.71 11.19
N VAL A 318 -2.33 11.46 11.20
CA VAL A 318 -3.13 11.04 10.03
C VAL A 318 -4.19 12.10 9.76
N VAL A 319 -4.39 12.47 8.50
CA VAL A 319 -5.38 13.49 8.11
C VAL A 319 -6.33 12.92 7.06
N HIS A 320 -7.61 12.97 7.33
CA HIS A 320 -8.66 12.74 6.36
C HIS A 320 -9.00 14.08 5.68
N VAL A 321 -8.42 14.32 4.51
CA VAL A 321 -8.72 15.51 3.67
C VAL A 321 -10.16 15.46 3.17
N ASP A 322 -10.62 14.25 2.88
CA ASP A 322 -12.03 13.94 2.68
C ASP A 322 -12.47 12.97 3.77
N PRO A 323 -13.58 13.24 4.48
CA PRO A 323 -14.13 12.31 5.44
C PRO A 323 -14.33 10.94 4.79
N PRO A 324 -13.98 9.84 5.48
CA PRO A 324 -14.24 8.50 4.95
C PRO A 324 -15.75 8.25 4.84
N PRO A 325 -16.19 7.42 3.87
CA PRO A 325 -17.61 7.18 3.64
C PRO A 325 -18.25 6.32 4.74
N GLU A 326 -17.46 5.49 5.44
CA GLU A 326 -17.91 4.48 6.39
C GLU A 326 -17.03 4.40 7.63
N ALA A 327 -17.62 3.97 8.74
CA ALA A 327 -16.94 3.79 10.02
C ALA A 327 -15.74 2.83 9.95
N ALA A 328 -15.87 1.71 9.23
CA ALA A 328 -14.77 0.76 9.04
C ALA A 328 -13.57 1.41 8.34
N THR A 329 -13.82 2.20 7.29
CA THR A 329 -12.77 2.95 6.59
C THR A 329 -12.10 3.97 7.51
N TYR A 330 -12.87 4.63 8.39
CA TYR A 330 -12.32 5.55 9.39
C TYR A 330 -11.32 4.84 10.32
N VAL A 331 -11.71 3.70 10.86
CA VAL A 331 -10.88 2.90 11.77
C VAL A 331 -9.59 2.44 11.06
N HIS A 332 -9.70 1.93 9.83
CA HIS A 332 -8.54 1.48 9.04
C HIS A 332 -7.55 2.61 8.71
N ARG A 333 -8.04 3.83 8.39
CA ARG A 333 -7.19 5.01 8.17
C ARG A 333 -6.52 5.45 9.47
N SER A 334 -7.30 5.54 10.54
CA SER A 334 -6.83 5.94 11.87
C SER A 334 -5.76 4.99 12.40
N GLY A 335 -5.88 3.69 12.16
CA GLY A 335 -4.89 2.67 12.53
C GLY A 335 -3.53 2.78 11.81
N ARG A 336 -3.28 3.83 11.02
CA ARG A 336 -1.94 4.17 10.50
C ARG A 336 -1.13 5.00 11.49
N THR A 337 -1.73 5.45 12.58
CA THR A 337 -1.04 6.11 13.71
C THR A 337 -1.23 5.29 14.99
N ALA A 338 -0.61 5.71 16.08
CA ALA A 338 -0.70 5.10 17.42
C ALA A 338 -0.36 3.59 17.47
N ARG A 339 0.61 3.12 16.66
CA ARG A 339 1.05 1.73 16.68
C ARG A 339 2.02 1.45 17.82
N ALA A 340 2.08 0.20 18.26
CA ALA A 340 2.99 -0.29 19.29
C ALA A 340 2.95 0.49 20.62
N GLY A 341 1.76 1.00 21.01
CA GLY A 341 1.60 1.74 22.27
C GLY A 341 1.99 3.22 22.20
N ALA A 342 2.34 3.74 21.03
CA ALA A 342 2.55 5.17 20.82
C ALA A 342 1.22 5.94 20.81
N THR A 343 1.25 7.22 21.15
CA THR A 343 0.12 8.13 20.99
C THR A 343 0.04 8.64 19.56
N GLY A 344 -1.16 8.87 19.03
CA GLY A 344 -1.36 9.37 17.68
C GLY A 344 -2.48 10.40 17.59
N THR A 345 -2.43 11.23 16.55
CA THR A 345 -3.47 12.22 16.27
C THR A 345 -4.13 11.91 14.92
N VAL A 346 -5.45 11.89 14.92
CA VAL A 346 -6.27 11.75 13.72
C VAL A 346 -7.08 13.02 13.53
N VAL A 347 -6.94 13.64 12.37
CA VAL A 347 -7.67 14.87 12.00
C VAL A 347 -8.62 14.54 10.84
N THR A 348 -9.89 14.89 10.98
CA THR A 348 -10.86 14.84 9.89
C THR A 348 -11.25 16.26 9.51
N ILE A 349 -10.97 16.68 8.28
CA ILE A 349 -11.36 17.97 7.75
C ILE A 349 -12.79 17.87 7.22
N VAL A 350 -13.70 18.67 7.76
CA VAL A 350 -15.14 18.61 7.52
C VAL A 350 -15.64 19.96 7.01
N ARG A 351 -16.28 19.97 5.85
CA ARG A 351 -16.97 21.15 5.34
C ARG A 351 -18.34 21.25 6.01
N ASP A 352 -18.86 22.45 6.22
CA ASP A 352 -20.13 22.65 6.91
C ASP A 352 -21.25 21.75 6.43
N ARG A 353 -21.37 21.56 5.10
CA ARG A 353 -22.39 20.69 4.48
C ARG A 353 -22.24 19.19 4.81
N GLN A 354 -21.14 18.76 5.39
CA GLN A 354 -20.83 17.36 5.68
C GLN A 354 -20.95 17.06 7.20
N ALA A 355 -21.19 18.07 8.02
CA ALA A 355 -21.06 17.98 9.48
C ALA A 355 -21.92 16.84 10.09
N ASP A 356 -23.20 16.77 9.72
CA ASP A 356 -24.13 15.78 10.26
C ASP A 356 -23.76 14.34 9.85
N ALA A 357 -23.48 14.12 8.56
CA ALA A 357 -23.11 12.82 8.05
C ALA A 357 -21.79 12.31 8.66
N VAL A 358 -20.83 13.21 8.88
CA VAL A 358 -19.57 12.86 9.54
C VAL A 358 -19.77 12.56 11.03
N ALA A 359 -20.62 13.32 11.71
CA ALA A 359 -20.94 13.04 13.12
C ALA A 359 -21.58 11.65 13.29
N ASP A 360 -22.50 11.26 12.39
CA ASP A 360 -23.13 9.95 12.40
C ASP A 360 -22.10 8.83 12.12
N MET A 361 -21.25 9.02 11.16
CA MET A 361 -20.17 8.07 10.82
C MET A 361 -19.20 7.90 11.99
N LEU A 362 -18.77 8.97 12.66
CA LEU A 362 -17.87 8.92 13.80
C LEU A 362 -18.53 8.24 15.01
N ARG A 363 -19.81 8.47 15.24
CA ARG A 363 -20.59 7.78 16.28
C ARG A 363 -20.65 6.28 15.99
N ALA A 364 -20.89 5.89 14.73
CA ALA A 364 -20.87 4.49 14.32
C ALA A 364 -19.50 3.84 14.47
N ALA A 365 -18.40 4.64 14.35
CA ALA A 365 -17.04 4.19 14.62
C ALA A 365 -16.68 4.15 16.12
N GLY A 366 -17.58 4.52 17.01
CA GLY A 366 -17.32 4.59 18.45
C GLY A 366 -16.41 5.75 18.86
N VAL A 367 -16.28 6.78 18.01
CA VAL A 367 -15.35 7.91 18.19
C VAL A 367 -16.09 9.14 18.69
N ASN A 368 -15.55 9.74 19.76
CA ASN A 368 -16.00 11.04 20.26
C ASN A 368 -14.89 12.09 20.04
N PRO A 369 -14.90 12.86 18.93
CA PRO A 369 -13.84 13.79 18.59
C PRO A 369 -14.00 15.14 19.28
N ASP A 370 -12.87 15.85 19.46
CA ASP A 370 -12.96 17.29 19.71
C ASP A 370 -13.24 18.03 18.40
N VAL A 371 -14.30 18.81 18.37
CA VAL A 371 -14.71 19.59 17.19
C VAL A 371 -14.27 21.04 17.35
N MET A 372 -13.64 21.60 16.30
CA MET A 372 -13.21 22.99 16.32
C MET A 372 -13.21 23.62 14.95
N ASP A 373 -13.56 24.91 14.90
CA ASP A 373 -13.43 25.71 13.67
C ASP A 373 -11.99 26.13 13.49
N VAL A 374 -11.46 25.90 12.29
CA VAL A 374 -10.07 26.23 11.98
C VAL A 374 -9.94 27.02 10.69
N SER A 375 -8.90 27.83 10.65
CA SER A 375 -8.46 28.54 9.44
C SER A 375 -6.95 28.47 9.30
N PRO A 376 -6.39 28.75 8.12
CA PRO A 376 -4.95 28.83 7.92
C PRO A 376 -4.28 29.71 8.98
N GLY A 377 -3.33 29.13 9.73
CA GLY A 377 -2.57 29.82 10.77
C GLY A 377 -3.26 29.99 12.14
N SER A 378 -4.48 29.47 12.33
CA SER A 378 -5.15 29.49 13.62
C SER A 378 -4.34 28.77 14.71
N ALA A 379 -4.50 29.22 15.97
CA ALA A 379 -3.78 28.63 17.11
C ALA A 379 -4.11 27.15 17.32
N ALA A 380 -5.38 26.77 17.15
CA ALA A 380 -5.83 25.36 17.25
C ALA A 380 -5.14 24.48 16.21
N LEU A 381 -5.09 24.92 14.95
CA LEU A 381 -4.41 24.21 13.88
C LEU A 381 -2.93 23.95 14.21
N LYS A 382 -2.21 24.98 14.64
CA LYS A 382 -0.79 24.85 15.03
C LYS A 382 -0.59 23.94 16.22
N LYS A 383 -1.40 24.10 17.26
CA LYS A 383 -1.30 23.31 18.51
C LYS A 383 -1.41 21.81 18.27
N TRP A 384 -2.40 21.41 17.48
CA TRP A 384 -2.74 20.00 17.35
C TRP A 384 -2.04 19.26 16.21
N THR A 385 -1.56 19.99 15.19
CA THR A 385 -0.96 19.35 14.02
C THR A 385 0.49 19.78 13.76
N GLY A 386 1.03 20.73 14.51
CA GLY A 386 2.32 21.32 14.21
C GLY A 386 2.33 22.11 12.90
N ALA A 387 1.15 22.52 12.41
CA ALA A 387 0.97 23.20 11.13
C ALA A 387 1.84 24.47 11.02
N ARG A 388 2.42 24.66 9.84
CA ARG A 388 3.24 25.80 9.49
C ARG A 388 2.75 26.46 8.22
N LYS A 389 3.16 27.69 8.00
CA LYS A 389 2.89 28.39 6.74
C LYS A 389 3.63 27.66 5.60
N PRO A 390 2.93 27.26 4.51
CA PRO A 390 3.59 26.69 3.35
C PRO A 390 4.70 27.60 2.81
N PRO A 391 5.80 27.04 2.25
CA PRO A 391 6.90 27.82 1.69
C PRO A 391 6.48 28.76 0.56
N GLY A 392 5.37 28.46 -0.12
CA GLY A 392 4.93 29.12 -1.34
C GLY A 392 5.61 28.56 -2.58
N PRO A 393 5.17 28.95 -3.78
CA PRO A 393 5.75 28.46 -5.03
C PRO A 393 7.24 28.78 -5.07
N ALA A 394 8.07 27.81 -5.51
CA ALA A 394 9.48 28.02 -5.72
C ALA A 394 9.66 29.27 -6.60
N ARG A 395 10.32 30.30 -6.08
CA ARG A 395 10.70 31.44 -6.90
C ARG A 395 11.63 30.92 -7.98
N ALA A 396 11.21 30.95 -9.24
CA ALA A 396 12.09 30.74 -10.36
C ALA A 396 13.31 31.65 -10.14
N GLY A 397 14.50 31.03 -10.06
CA GLY A 397 15.73 31.71 -9.68
C GLY A 397 15.94 33.00 -10.45
N ARG A 398 15.92 34.07 -9.72
CA ARG A 398 16.55 35.35 -10.08
C ARG A 398 17.90 35.38 -9.37
N ASP A 399 18.79 34.55 -9.81
CA ASP A 399 20.21 34.69 -9.43
C ASP A 399 21.00 34.32 -10.67
N ASP A 400 21.44 35.35 -11.40
CA ASP A 400 22.70 35.51 -12.10
C ASP A 400 22.65 36.74 -13.04
N ALA A 401 22.28 37.90 -12.51
CA ALA A 401 22.48 39.15 -13.23
C ALA A 401 22.91 40.28 -12.27
N ALA A 402 23.95 40.00 -11.46
CA ALA A 402 24.60 41.08 -10.71
C ALA A 402 26.04 40.71 -10.33
N SER A 403 26.92 40.54 -11.32
CA SER A 403 28.36 40.75 -11.10
C SER A 403 29.06 40.94 -12.46
N GLY A 404 28.99 42.14 -12.98
CA GLY A 404 29.65 42.50 -14.23
C GLY A 404 29.71 43.98 -14.44
N ASP A 405 30.12 44.75 -13.42
CA ASP A 405 30.53 46.13 -13.65
C ASP A 405 31.98 46.30 -13.26
N ALA A 406 32.66 47.08 -14.07
CA ALA A 406 34.01 47.61 -13.94
C ALA A 406 35.13 46.82 -14.58
N ARG A 407 35.43 47.18 -15.88
CA ARG A 407 36.69 47.82 -16.23
C ARG A 407 36.66 48.33 -17.67
N ARG A 408 36.49 49.64 -17.79
CA ARG A 408 36.84 50.44 -18.95
C ARG A 408 38.37 50.55 -19.06
N SER A 409 38.90 50.26 -20.24
CA SER A 409 40.04 51.01 -20.84
C SER A 409 40.28 50.38 -22.20
N GLY A 410 40.03 51.05 -23.30
CA GLY A 410 41.02 51.80 -23.99
C GLY A 410 41.55 51.08 -25.21
N GLY A 411 41.33 51.62 -26.42
CA GLY A 411 42.32 51.44 -27.45
C GLY A 411 41.90 50.90 -28.81
N ALA A 412 41.54 51.81 -29.74
CA ALA A 412 42.08 51.96 -31.10
C ALA A 412 41.81 50.93 -32.20
N ARG A 413 41.03 51.36 -33.18
CA ARG A 413 41.28 51.40 -34.65
C ARG A 413 41.92 50.20 -35.36
N GLY A 414 41.21 49.73 -36.37
CA GLY A 414 41.78 48.91 -37.42
C GLY A 414 40.77 48.49 -38.48
N SER A 415 40.72 49.23 -39.54
CA SER A 415 40.07 49.07 -40.83
C SER A 415 40.45 47.77 -41.54
N GLY A 416 39.52 47.19 -42.31
CA GLY A 416 39.86 46.14 -43.26
C GLY A 416 38.69 45.53 -44.02
N ARG A 417 38.44 46.05 -45.18
CA ARG A 417 37.59 45.65 -46.29
C ARG A 417 37.85 44.21 -46.82
N GLY A 418 36.83 43.64 -47.43
CA GLY A 418 36.94 42.57 -48.43
C GLY A 418 35.69 41.65 -48.40
N ALA A 419 34.72 41.76 -49.13
CA ALA A 419 34.28 41.55 -50.50
C ALA A 419 34.57 40.15 -51.05
N GLY A 420 33.51 39.48 -51.48
CA GLY A 420 33.54 38.30 -52.37
C GLY A 420 32.47 37.24 -51.98
N ARG A 421 31.31 37.27 -52.45
CA ARG A 421 30.68 36.97 -53.77
C ARG A 421 30.79 35.53 -54.24
N ARG A 422 29.61 35.04 -54.56
CA ARG A 422 29.19 34.01 -55.56
C ARG A 422 29.03 32.59 -55.06
N GLN A 423 27.84 32.12 -55.20
CA GLN A 423 27.07 31.47 -56.30
C GLN A 423 27.15 29.94 -56.13
N ALA A 424 26.15 29.21 -56.14
CA ALA A 424 24.86 28.98 -56.78
C ALA A 424 24.81 27.53 -57.28
N LYS A 425 23.59 27.04 -57.37
CA LYS A 425 23.11 25.90 -58.14
C LYS A 425 23.24 24.54 -57.46
N GLY A 426 22.25 23.77 -57.35
CA GLY A 426 21.03 23.43 -58.10
C GLY A 426 20.87 21.95 -57.86
N GLY A 427 19.79 21.36 -57.77
CA GLY A 427 18.64 21.25 -58.49
C GLY A 427 17.97 19.91 -58.18
N SER A 428 16.65 19.91 -58.20
CA SER A 428 15.73 18.90 -58.72
C SER A 428 15.83 17.47 -58.12
N GLY A 429 14.79 16.80 -57.72
CA GLY A 429 13.45 16.70 -58.22
C GLY A 429 12.67 15.67 -57.40
N ALA A 430 11.40 15.92 -57.26
CA ALA A 430 10.41 14.95 -56.82
C ALA A 430 10.11 13.97 -57.97
N PRO A 431 9.49 12.84 -57.73
CA PRO A 431 8.04 12.84 -57.86
C PRO A 431 7.21 11.99 -56.84
N ARG A 432 6.01 12.44 -56.76
CA ARG A 432 4.82 11.80 -56.16
C ARG A 432 4.46 10.47 -56.80
N ARG A 433 3.91 9.56 -56.04
CA ARG A 433 2.82 8.58 -56.31
C ARG A 433 2.68 7.71 -55.08
N GLY A 434 1.55 7.34 -54.51
CA GLY A 434 0.18 7.32 -54.89
C GLY A 434 -0.48 6.39 -53.87
N LYS A 435 -1.55 6.78 -53.22
CA LYS A 435 -2.41 5.89 -52.41
C LYS A 435 -3.14 4.92 -53.37
N PRO A 436 -3.50 3.73 -52.86
CA PRO A 436 -4.85 3.23 -53.19
C PRO A 436 -5.69 2.96 -51.95
N ALA A 437 -7.01 3.05 -52.25
CA ALA A 437 -8.14 3.07 -51.38
C ALA A 437 -8.56 1.69 -50.87
N ALA A 438 -9.25 1.75 -49.78
CA ALA A 438 -10.30 0.91 -49.21
C ALA A 438 -10.72 -0.39 -49.94
N SER A 439 -10.81 -1.47 -49.17
CA SER A 439 -11.84 -2.48 -49.33
C SER A 439 -12.35 -2.98 -47.97
N ARG A 440 -13.64 -2.75 -47.74
CA ARG A 440 -14.45 -3.38 -46.68
C ARG A 440 -14.75 -4.82 -47.10
N PRO A 441 -14.85 -5.77 -46.18
CA PRO A 441 -15.64 -6.96 -46.43
C PRO A 441 -16.93 -7.02 -45.59
N HIS A 442 -17.91 -7.50 -46.27
CA HIS A 442 -19.28 -7.89 -46.00
C HIS A 442 -19.60 -8.49 -44.62
N ARG A 443 -20.77 -8.04 -44.13
CA ARG A 443 -21.64 -8.69 -43.15
C ARG A 443 -22.44 -9.83 -43.81
N PRO A 444 -22.57 -11.03 -43.23
CA PRO A 444 -23.62 -11.95 -43.62
C PRO A 444 -24.86 -11.82 -42.71
N LYS A 445 -26.01 -11.95 -43.38
CA LYS A 445 -27.38 -11.83 -42.90
C LYS A 445 -27.77 -12.98 -41.95
N LYS A 446 -28.56 -12.65 -40.93
CA LYS A 446 -29.39 -13.55 -40.15
C LYS A 446 -30.35 -14.35 -41.02
N LYS A 447 -30.39 -15.67 -40.89
CA LYS A 447 -31.56 -16.51 -41.24
C LYS A 447 -32.32 -16.85 -39.95
N ARG A 448 -33.59 -16.43 -39.94
CA ARG A 448 -34.66 -16.97 -39.08
C ARG A 448 -34.99 -18.37 -39.54
N GLY A 449 -35.17 -19.30 -38.64
CA GLY A 449 -35.80 -20.60 -38.87
C GLY A 449 -36.56 -20.99 -37.60
N LYS A 450 -37.87 -21.14 -37.82
CA LYS A 450 -38.83 -21.67 -36.85
C LYS A 450 -38.60 -23.15 -36.58
N LYS A 451 -38.67 -23.59 -35.36
CA LYS A 451 -39.67 -24.47 -34.76
C LYS A 451 -39.39 -24.55 -33.27
#